data_320decb8bac5a77df7e4dd8a790f4246
#
_entry.id   320decb8bac5a77df7e4dd8a790f4246
#
_cell.length_a   1.000
_cell.length_b   1.000
_cell.length_c   1.000
_cell.angle_alpha   90.00
_cell.angle_beta   90.00
_cell.angle_gamma   90.00
#
_symmetry.space_group_name_H-M   'P 1'
#
loop_
_entity.id
_entity.type
_entity.pdbx_description
1 polymer ?
#
loop_
_entity_poly.entity_id
_entity_poly.type
_entity_poly.pdbx_seq_one_letter_code
_entity_poly.pdbx_strand_id
1 'polypeptide(L)'
;MDAQTPTTATQPVPPVGIPKSIVLAGAGIVALVVVALLVAVALPRQPATYPPGSPEAAFQSYYAAWEEHDLETAYALLSSDVRSDIDVAEYRRIDSEFSWQRSEDRRVVLLSADADGDRALLTLRVDEFYPGAPAGVDRYSREQTVPMVREDGTWYVDQGLAGLEVVYYPAY
;
A
#
# COMPACT_ATOMS: atom_id res chain seq x y z
N MET A 1 -59.76 54.98 34.90
CA MET A 1 -59.06 54.79 33.64
C MET A 1 -58.15 53.58 33.83
N ASP A 2 -58.72 52.37 33.61
CA ASP A 2 -57.99 51.08 33.81
C ASP A 2 -57.39 50.65 32.49
N ALA A 3 -56.08 50.67 32.45
CA ALA A 3 -55.33 50.18 31.30
C ALA A 3 -55.20 48.64 31.38
N GLN A 4 -55.96 47.92 30.57
CA GLN A 4 -55.82 46.46 30.42
C GLN A 4 -54.61 46.15 29.52
N THR A 5 -53.62 45.45 30.08
CA THR A 5 -52.48 44.97 29.39
C THR A 5 -52.89 43.69 28.66
N PRO A 6 -52.68 43.55 27.36
CA PRO A 6 -53.02 42.29 26.66
C PRO A 6 -51.97 41.19 26.96
N THR A 7 -52.41 40.12 27.59
CA THR A 7 -51.62 38.89 27.78
C THR A 7 -51.54 38.14 26.49
N THR A 8 -50.36 38.15 25.86
CA THR A 8 -50.07 37.35 24.66
C THR A 8 -49.89 35.88 25.07
N ALA A 9 -50.89 35.04 24.79
CA ALA A 9 -50.79 33.60 25.00
C ALA A 9 -49.82 33.00 23.96
N THR A 10 -48.68 32.48 24.42
CA THR A 10 -47.74 31.71 23.61
C THR A 10 -48.38 30.35 23.26
N GLN A 11 -48.73 30.15 22.01
CA GLN A 11 -49.23 28.86 21.53
C GLN A 11 -48.10 27.84 21.54
N PRO A 12 -48.33 26.63 22.09
CA PRO A 12 -47.34 25.53 22.01
C PRO A 12 -47.13 25.09 20.56
N VAL A 13 -45.85 25.10 20.12
CA VAL A 13 -45.48 24.62 18.80
C VAL A 13 -45.67 23.08 18.78
N PRO A 14 -46.44 22.53 17.84
CA PRO A 14 -46.63 21.08 17.77
C PRO A 14 -45.32 20.37 17.45
N PRO A 15 -45.04 19.20 18.02
CA PRO A 15 -43.84 18.45 17.74
C PRO A 15 -43.83 18.05 16.25
N VAL A 16 -42.78 18.45 15.50
CA VAL A 16 -42.56 18.05 14.12
C VAL A 16 -42.17 16.61 14.11
N GLY A 17 -43.15 15.72 13.92
CA GLY A 17 -42.89 14.29 13.75
C GLY A 17 -42.16 14.02 12.42
N ILE A 18 -40.99 13.40 12.47
CA ILE A 18 -40.27 12.97 11.27
C ILE A 18 -41.14 11.92 10.54
N PRO A 19 -41.51 12.15 9.27
CA PRO A 19 -42.37 11.21 8.52
C PRO A 19 -41.64 9.86 8.36
N LYS A 20 -42.39 8.78 8.61
CA LYS A 20 -41.88 7.38 8.58
C LYS A 20 -41.17 7.03 7.26
N SER A 21 -41.54 7.68 6.15
CA SER A 21 -40.87 7.54 4.84
C SER A 21 -39.44 8.03 4.84
N ILE A 22 -39.10 9.11 5.59
CA ILE A 22 -37.73 9.61 5.70
C ILE A 22 -36.87 8.65 6.54
N VAL A 23 -37.44 8.09 7.59
CA VAL A 23 -36.74 7.11 8.44
C VAL A 23 -36.45 5.83 7.66
N LEU A 24 -37.40 5.35 6.84
CA LEU A 24 -37.22 4.16 5.99
C LEU A 24 -36.16 4.40 4.88
N ALA A 25 -36.19 5.58 4.25
CA ALA A 25 -35.18 5.95 3.24
C ALA A 25 -33.77 6.05 3.87
N GLY A 26 -33.64 6.64 5.05
CA GLY A 26 -32.38 6.73 5.78
C GLY A 26 -31.84 5.35 6.17
N ALA A 27 -32.69 4.44 6.66
CA ALA A 27 -32.31 3.07 6.99
C ALA A 27 -31.81 2.28 5.77
N GLY A 28 -32.43 2.47 4.60
CA GLY A 28 -32.01 1.87 3.34
C GLY A 28 -30.63 2.33 2.87
N ILE A 29 -30.33 3.63 3.01
CA ILE A 29 -29.02 4.19 2.66
C ILE A 29 -27.93 3.65 3.61
N VAL A 30 -28.19 3.63 4.92
CA VAL A 30 -27.23 3.07 5.90
C VAL A 30 -26.97 1.60 5.63
N ALA A 31 -27.98 0.80 5.32
CA ALA A 31 -27.81 -0.62 4.98
C ALA A 31 -26.95 -0.78 3.71
N LEU A 32 -27.18 0.02 2.67
CA LEU A 32 -26.36 0.00 1.46
C LEU A 32 -24.91 0.37 1.72
N VAL A 33 -24.64 1.38 2.54
CA VAL A 33 -23.27 1.79 2.90
C VAL A 33 -22.56 0.68 3.70
N VAL A 34 -23.27 0.05 4.63
CA VAL A 34 -22.70 -1.08 5.41
C VAL A 34 -22.39 -2.26 4.50
N VAL A 35 -23.29 -2.62 3.58
CA VAL A 35 -23.04 -3.69 2.60
C VAL A 35 -21.88 -3.34 1.69
N ALA A 36 -21.79 -2.10 1.19
CA ALA A 36 -20.66 -1.66 0.36
C ALA A 36 -19.32 -1.72 1.11
N LEU A 37 -19.30 -1.33 2.39
CA LEU A 37 -18.12 -1.45 3.24
C LEU A 37 -17.74 -2.91 3.49
N LEU A 38 -18.70 -3.80 3.77
CA LEU A 38 -18.45 -5.21 3.95
C LEU A 38 -17.90 -5.86 2.67
N VAL A 39 -18.45 -5.51 1.51
CA VAL A 39 -17.96 -5.99 0.21
C VAL A 39 -16.55 -5.46 -0.05
N ALA A 40 -16.27 -4.18 0.24
CA ALA A 40 -14.93 -3.60 0.04
C ALA A 40 -13.86 -4.24 0.93
N VAL A 41 -14.23 -4.69 2.14
CA VAL A 41 -13.33 -5.39 3.07
C VAL A 41 -13.22 -6.88 2.74
N ALA A 42 -14.31 -7.51 2.28
CA ALA A 42 -14.35 -8.94 1.97
C ALA A 42 -13.79 -9.31 0.60
N LEU A 43 -13.69 -8.34 -0.33
CA LEU A 43 -13.01 -8.60 -1.61
C LEU A 43 -11.50 -8.67 -1.35
N PRO A 44 -10.89 -9.86 -1.50
CA PRO A 44 -9.43 -9.94 -1.45
C PRO A 44 -8.89 -8.98 -2.53
N ARG A 45 -8.03 -8.06 -2.13
CA ARG A 45 -7.26 -7.27 -3.08
C ARG A 45 -6.37 -8.26 -3.80
N GLN A 46 -6.80 -8.70 -4.99
CA GLN A 46 -5.97 -9.56 -5.81
C GLN A 46 -4.70 -8.77 -6.13
N PRO A 47 -3.52 -9.32 -5.84
CA PRO A 47 -2.28 -8.71 -6.29
C PRO A 47 -2.36 -8.53 -7.80
N ALA A 48 -1.76 -7.47 -8.32
CA ALA A 48 -1.70 -7.25 -9.76
C ALA A 48 -1.10 -8.50 -10.42
N THR A 49 -1.79 -9.04 -11.42
CA THR A 49 -1.29 -10.19 -12.16
C THR A 49 -0.57 -9.67 -13.39
N TYR A 50 0.72 -9.92 -13.47
CA TYR A 50 1.55 -9.55 -14.61
C TYR A 50 1.68 -10.73 -15.59
N PRO A 51 1.95 -10.47 -16.88
CA PRO A 51 2.18 -11.53 -17.85
C PRO A 51 3.33 -12.45 -17.41
N PRO A 52 3.18 -13.78 -17.46
CA PRO A 52 4.27 -14.68 -17.17
C PRO A 52 5.50 -14.39 -18.05
N GLY A 53 6.68 -14.36 -17.44
CA GLY A 53 7.94 -14.06 -18.14
C GLY A 53 8.17 -12.56 -18.40
N SER A 54 7.36 -11.67 -17.81
CA SER A 54 7.64 -10.22 -17.79
C SER A 54 8.57 -9.84 -16.64
N PRO A 55 9.30 -8.71 -16.73
CA PRO A 55 10.14 -8.23 -15.64
C PRO A 55 9.34 -7.91 -14.36
N GLU A 56 8.09 -7.47 -14.52
CA GLU A 56 7.18 -7.20 -13.39
C GLU A 56 6.83 -8.48 -12.63
N ALA A 57 6.55 -9.59 -13.35
CA ALA A 57 6.25 -10.88 -12.73
C ALA A 57 7.47 -11.44 -12.00
N ALA A 58 8.67 -11.30 -12.57
CA ALA A 58 9.91 -11.70 -11.94
C ALA A 58 10.18 -10.91 -10.66
N PHE A 59 10.02 -9.57 -10.70
CA PHE A 59 10.14 -8.72 -9.52
C PHE A 59 9.10 -9.09 -8.45
N GLN A 60 7.85 -9.35 -8.84
CA GLN A 60 6.81 -9.76 -7.89
C GLN A 60 7.19 -11.07 -7.18
N SER A 61 7.77 -12.03 -7.91
CA SER A 61 8.24 -13.29 -7.32
C SER A 61 9.40 -13.09 -6.34
N TYR A 62 10.36 -12.22 -6.72
CA TYR A 62 11.46 -11.83 -5.84
C TYR A 62 10.94 -11.16 -4.56
N TYR A 63 10.06 -10.19 -4.71
CA TYR A 63 9.53 -9.42 -3.58
C TYR A 63 8.72 -10.31 -2.63
N ALA A 64 7.89 -11.23 -3.17
CA ALA A 64 7.13 -12.18 -2.36
C ALA A 64 8.05 -13.10 -1.55
N ALA A 65 9.08 -13.69 -2.18
CA ALA A 65 10.06 -14.53 -1.50
C ALA A 65 10.80 -13.76 -0.39
N TRP A 66 11.16 -12.50 -0.65
CA TRP A 66 11.79 -11.63 0.34
C TRP A 66 10.86 -11.30 1.51
N GLU A 67 9.57 -10.99 1.27
CA GLU A 67 8.58 -10.75 2.33
C GLU A 67 8.32 -12.00 3.18
N GLU A 68 8.29 -13.18 2.56
CA GLU A 68 8.09 -14.48 3.22
C GLU A 68 9.34 -14.97 3.98
N HIS A 69 10.46 -14.23 3.94
CA HIS A 69 11.77 -14.61 4.50
C HIS A 69 12.39 -15.86 3.84
N ASP A 70 11.95 -16.21 2.64
CA ASP A 70 12.60 -17.21 1.81
C ASP A 70 13.79 -16.58 1.06
N LEU A 71 14.84 -16.32 1.83
CA LEU A 71 16.03 -15.60 1.33
C LEU A 71 16.82 -16.42 0.30
N GLU A 72 16.70 -17.75 0.29
CA GLU A 72 17.29 -18.59 -0.72
C GLU A 72 16.61 -18.40 -2.07
N THR A 73 15.29 -18.43 -2.11
CA THR A 73 14.52 -18.15 -3.32
C THR A 73 14.71 -16.71 -3.79
N ALA A 74 14.68 -15.73 -2.88
CA ALA A 74 14.94 -14.34 -3.22
C ALA A 74 16.35 -14.16 -3.83
N TYR A 75 17.38 -14.75 -3.22
CA TYR A 75 18.75 -14.72 -3.75
C TYR A 75 18.87 -15.39 -5.13
N ALA A 76 18.19 -16.51 -5.36
CA ALA A 76 18.20 -17.20 -6.65
C ALA A 76 17.56 -16.35 -7.78
N LEU A 77 16.72 -15.37 -7.45
CA LEU A 77 16.09 -14.44 -8.39
C LEU A 77 16.92 -13.17 -8.64
N LEU A 78 18.13 -13.06 -8.07
CA LEU A 78 19.10 -12.02 -8.41
C LEU A 78 19.88 -12.39 -9.67
N SER A 79 20.39 -11.40 -10.39
CA SER A 79 21.24 -11.59 -11.56
C SER A 79 22.54 -12.34 -11.23
N SER A 80 23.15 -12.93 -12.24
CA SER A 80 24.46 -13.58 -12.11
C SER A 80 25.54 -12.60 -11.62
N ASP A 81 25.49 -11.35 -12.06
CA ASP A 81 26.42 -10.32 -11.68
C ASP A 81 26.29 -10.01 -10.17
N VAL A 82 25.09 -9.77 -9.67
CA VAL A 82 24.84 -9.54 -8.23
C VAL A 82 25.28 -10.75 -7.40
N ARG A 83 24.98 -11.98 -7.85
CA ARG A 83 25.38 -13.21 -7.16
C ARG A 83 26.88 -13.51 -7.22
N SER A 84 27.62 -12.88 -8.14
CA SER A 84 29.08 -12.96 -8.16
C SER A 84 29.72 -12.03 -7.14
N ASP A 85 29.05 -10.91 -6.81
CA ASP A 85 29.54 -9.90 -5.87
C ASP A 85 29.23 -10.25 -4.41
N ILE A 86 28.08 -10.86 -4.15
CA ILE A 86 27.64 -11.26 -2.81
C ILE A 86 27.20 -12.73 -2.82
N ASP A 87 27.63 -13.50 -1.82
CA ASP A 87 27.10 -14.85 -1.62
C ASP A 87 25.80 -14.86 -0.81
N VAL A 88 25.15 -16.01 -0.69
CA VAL A 88 23.88 -16.15 0.03
C VAL A 88 24.03 -15.85 1.53
N ALA A 89 25.22 -16.10 2.12
CA ALA A 89 25.45 -15.82 3.54
C ALA A 89 25.57 -14.30 3.78
N GLU A 90 26.25 -13.60 2.89
CA GLU A 90 26.34 -12.15 2.89
C GLU A 90 24.97 -11.52 2.63
N TYR A 91 24.20 -12.04 1.66
CA TYR A 91 22.84 -11.59 1.39
C TYR A 91 21.93 -11.68 2.63
N ARG A 92 21.99 -12.81 3.37
CA ARG A 92 21.26 -12.99 4.63
C ARG A 92 21.72 -12.01 5.71
N ARG A 93 23.03 -11.76 5.79
CA ARG A 93 23.59 -10.80 6.76
C ARG A 93 23.06 -9.39 6.49
N ILE A 94 23.13 -8.94 5.25
CA ILE A 94 22.61 -7.63 4.83
C ILE A 94 21.10 -7.55 5.14
N ASP A 95 20.34 -8.58 4.76
CA ASP A 95 18.92 -8.63 5.05
C ASP A 95 18.60 -8.52 6.55
N SER A 96 19.38 -9.18 7.42
CA SER A 96 19.19 -9.12 8.86
C SER A 96 19.45 -7.71 9.43
N GLU A 97 20.39 -6.96 8.88
CA GLU A 97 20.66 -5.57 9.26
C GLU A 97 19.53 -4.63 8.89
N PHE A 98 18.82 -4.95 7.82
CA PHE A 98 17.69 -4.16 7.31
C PHE A 98 16.31 -4.78 7.58
N SER A 99 16.24 -5.83 8.41
CA SER A 99 14.99 -6.57 8.70
C SER A 99 13.88 -5.68 9.29
N TRP A 100 14.24 -4.60 9.99
CA TRP A 100 13.30 -3.60 10.51
C TRP A 100 12.54 -2.84 9.42
N GLN A 101 13.00 -2.89 8.16
CA GLN A 101 12.35 -2.29 7.02
C GLN A 101 11.17 -3.12 6.48
N ARG A 102 11.05 -4.39 6.90
CA ARG A 102 9.89 -5.23 6.63
C ARG A 102 8.79 -4.92 7.64
N SER A 103 8.20 -3.75 7.59
CA SER A 103 7.08 -3.43 8.47
C SER A 103 5.77 -3.73 7.76
N GLU A 104 4.78 -4.21 8.51
CA GLU A 104 3.39 -4.37 8.04
C GLU A 104 2.80 -3.03 7.56
N ASP A 105 3.41 -1.93 7.96
CA ASP A 105 3.04 -0.57 7.62
C ASP A 105 3.67 -0.07 6.32
N ARG A 106 4.30 -0.97 5.55
CA ARG A 106 4.94 -0.65 4.27
C ARG A 106 4.13 -1.19 3.10
N ARG A 107 3.97 -0.39 2.06
CA ARG A 107 3.33 -0.79 0.82
C ARG A 107 4.21 -0.47 -0.37
N VAL A 108 4.52 -1.47 -1.18
CA VAL A 108 5.24 -1.30 -2.45
C VAL A 108 4.25 -1.40 -3.60
N VAL A 109 4.29 -0.42 -4.51
CA VAL A 109 3.42 -0.35 -5.69
C VAL A 109 4.29 -0.19 -6.92
N LEU A 110 4.19 -1.08 -7.89
CA LEU A 110 4.80 -0.92 -9.20
C LEU A 110 4.05 0.16 -9.99
N LEU A 111 4.78 1.19 -10.43
CA LEU A 111 4.22 2.30 -11.20
C LEU A 111 4.41 2.10 -12.70
N SER A 112 5.60 1.69 -13.13
CA SER A 112 5.92 1.44 -14.55
C SER A 112 7.03 0.41 -14.68
N ALA A 113 7.14 -0.16 -15.88
CA ALA A 113 8.23 -0.99 -16.32
C ALA A 113 8.63 -0.54 -17.73
N ASP A 114 9.87 -0.10 -17.87
CA ASP A 114 10.47 0.26 -19.15
C ASP A 114 11.47 -0.83 -19.53
N ALA A 115 11.14 -1.63 -20.56
CA ALA A 115 11.97 -2.71 -21.04
C ALA A 115 12.58 -2.39 -22.43
N ASP A 116 13.89 -2.56 -22.55
CA ASP A 116 14.64 -2.43 -23.79
C ASP A 116 15.58 -3.63 -23.94
N GLY A 117 15.22 -4.53 -24.85
CA GLY A 117 15.95 -5.77 -25.09
C GLY A 117 16.01 -6.68 -23.85
N ASP A 118 17.23 -6.88 -23.35
CA ASP A 118 17.49 -7.73 -22.18
C ASP A 118 17.65 -6.94 -20.87
N ARG A 119 17.26 -5.67 -20.88
CA ARG A 119 17.25 -4.82 -19.68
C ARG A 119 15.88 -4.22 -19.46
N ALA A 120 15.52 -4.04 -18.21
CA ALA A 120 14.33 -3.29 -17.84
C ALA A 120 14.61 -2.44 -16.59
N LEU A 121 13.87 -1.34 -16.47
CA LEU A 121 13.88 -0.49 -15.30
C LEU A 121 12.45 -0.42 -14.75
N LEU A 122 12.27 -0.95 -13.55
CA LEU A 122 10.99 -0.86 -12.84
C LEU A 122 10.99 0.38 -11.97
N THR A 123 9.91 1.16 -12.02
CA THR A 123 9.68 2.27 -11.08
C THR A 123 8.67 1.84 -10.03
N LEU A 124 9.08 1.90 -8.78
CA LEU A 124 8.28 1.53 -7.62
C LEU A 124 7.94 2.78 -6.80
N ARG A 125 6.76 2.79 -6.21
CA ARG A 125 6.44 3.69 -5.10
C ARG A 125 6.39 2.89 -3.81
N VAL A 126 7.15 3.34 -2.83
CA VAL A 126 7.15 2.79 -1.48
C VAL A 126 6.42 3.76 -0.58
N ASP A 127 5.30 3.33 -0.03
CA ASP A 127 4.51 4.06 0.95
C ASP A 127 4.81 3.47 2.33
N GLU A 128 5.25 4.29 3.29
CA GLU A 128 5.50 3.92 4.67
C GLU A 128 4.50 4.64 5.58
N PHE A 129 3.90 3.91 6.51
CA PHE A 129 2.93 4.42 7.45
C PHE A 129 3.54 4.45 8.85
N TYR A 130 3.42 5.57 9.54
CA TYR A 130 3.93 5.74 10.90
C TYR A 130 2.75 5.84 11.87
N PRO A 131 2.38 4.74 12.57
CA PRO A 131 1.31 4.79 13.55
C PRO A 131 1.70 5.69 14.72
N GLY A 132 0.94 6.75 14.97
CA GLY A 132 1.10 7.64 16.11
C GLY A 132 1.70 9.01 15.83
N ALA A 133 1.90 9.39 14.57
CA ALA A 133 2.22 10.76 14.24
C ALA A 133 1.03 11.71 14.57
N PRO A 134 1.29 12.93 15.08
CA PRO A 134 0.21 13.86 15.42
C PRO A 134 -0.55 14.27 14.17
N ALA A 135 -1.87 14.12 14.23
CA ALA A 135 -2.91 14.51 13.27
C ALA A 135 -2.44 14.90 11.85
N GLY A 136 -2.34 13.95 10.96
CA GLY A 136 -2.50 14.18 9.52
C GLY A 136 -1.33 13.95 8.61
N VAL A 137 -0.17 13.46 9.06
CA VAL A 137 0.97 13.14 8.17
C VAL A 137 1.58 11.79 8.53
N ASP A 138 0.81 10.75 8.33
CA ASP A 138 1.19 9.41 8.77
C ASP A 138 1.74 8.57 7.63
N ARG A 139 2.07 9.20 6.49
CA ARG A 139 2.49 8.50 5.29
C ARG A 139 3.64 9.24 4.61
N TYR A 140 4.74 8.55 4.46
CA TYR A 140 5.86 8.95 3.63
C TYR A 140 5.84 8.11 2.35
N SER A 141 5.87 8.77 1.19
CA SER A 141 5.92 8.09 -0.11
C SER A 141 7.18 8.50 -0.85
N ARG A 142 7.89 7.53 -1.39
CA ARG A 142 9.05 7.76 -2.25
C ARG A 142 8.97 6.88 -3.48
N GLU A 143 9.58 7.35 -4.55
CA GLU A 143 9.79 6.55 -5.75
C GLU A 143 11.24 6.04 -5.77
N GLN A 144 11.39 4.81 -6.24
CA GLN A 144 12.70 4.21 -6.47
C GLN A 144 12.66 3.32 -7.71
N THR A 145 13.82 3.10 -8.29
CA THR A 145 13.96 2.26 -9.48
C THR A 145 14.69 0.97 -9.14
N VAL A 146 14.27 -0.12 -9.80
CA VAL A 146 14.89 -1.44 -9.70
C VAL A 146 15.30 -1.87 -11.09
N PRO A 147 16.61 -2.00 -11.36
CA PRO A 147 17.09 -2.55 -12.61
C PRO A 147 16.82 -4.06 -12.66
N MET A 148 16.44 -4.52 -13.84
CA MET A 148 16.23 -5.93 -14.17
C MET A 148 17.07 -6.30 -15.38
N VAL A 149 17.58 -7.52 -15.42
CA VAL A 149 18.29 -8.07 -16.56
C VAL A 149 17.68 -9.41 -16.97
N ARG A 150 17.71 -9.71 -18.26
CA ARG A 150 17.24 -10.98 -18.78
C ARG A 150 18.43 -11.85 -19.18
N GLU A 151 18.60 -12.98 -18.48
CA GLU A 151 19.63 -14.00 -18.72
C GLU A 151 18.93 -15.28 -19.21
N ASP A 152 19.34 -15.80 -20.34
CA ASP A 152 18.79 -17.04 -20.94
C ASP A 152 17.24 -17.03 -21.04
N GLY A 153 16.66 -15.85 -21.31
CA GLY A 153 15.22 -15.69 -21.47
C GLY A 153 14.44 -15.47 -20.17
N THR A 154 15.09 -15.48 -19.01
CA THR A 154 14.49 -15.28 -17.69
C THR A 154 14.93 -13.94 -17.11
N TRP A 155 13.98 -13.18 -16.51
CA TRP A 155 14.28 -11.92 -15.86
C TRP A 155 14.75 -12.12 -14.43
N TYR A 156 15.77 -11.37 -14.04
CA TYR A 156 16.38 -11.33 -12.72
C TYR A 156 16.51 -9.91 -12.22
N VAL A 157 16.50 -9.75 -10.91
CA VAL A 157 16.76 -8.46 -10.25
C VAL A 157 18.26 -8.17 -10.30
N ASP A 158 18.63 -7.04 -10.88
CA ASP A 158 20.04 -6.65 -11.10
C ASP A 158 20.53 -5.62 -10.06
N GLN A 159 20.08 -5.81 -8.81
CA GLN A 159 20.48 -4.99 -7.68
C GLN A 159 20.33 -5.76 -6.38
N GLY A 160 21.35 -5.74 -5.51
CA GLY A 160 21.27 -6.33 -4.17
C GLY A 160 20.16 -5.64 -3.36
N LEU A 161 19.34 -6.44 -2.65
CA LEU A 161 18.12 -6.02 -1.91
C LEU A 161 17.17 -5.11 -2.71
N ALA A 162 17.36 -5.01 -4.03
CA ALA A 162 16.52 -4.31 -5.00
C ALA A 162 16.14 -2.87 -4.61
N GLY A 163 17.07 -2.14 -3.98
CA GLY A 163 16.82 -0.77 -3.53
C GLY A 163 15.68 -0.66 -2.51
N LEU A 164 15.22 -1.78 -1.95
CA LEU A 164 14.28 -1.81 -0.84
C LEU A 164 14.93 -1.28 0.45
N GLU A 165 16.25 -1.10 0.43
CA GLU A 165 16.99 -0.40 1.46
C GLU A 165 16.49 1.03 1.57
N VAL A 166 15.90 1.35 2.72
CA VAL A 166 15.70 2.74 3.11
C VAL A 166 17.06 3.30 3.46
N VAL A 167 17.69 4.03 2.55
CA VAL A 167 18.78 4.91 2.93
C VAL A 167 18.14 6.00 3.77
N TYR A 168 18.17 5.80 5.08
CA TYR A 168 17.80 6.82 6.05
C TYR A 168 18.89 7.90 5.97
N TYR A 169 18.60 8.97 5.22
CA TYR A 169 19.32 10.23 5.39
C TYR A 169 18.66 10.96 6.56
N PRO A 170 19.31 11.03 7.73
CA PRO A 170 18.82 11.92 8.77
C PRO A 170 18.77 13.33 8.17
N ALA A 171 17.59 13.95 8.19
CA ALA A 171 17.46 15.36 7.89
C ALA A 171 18.29 16.12 8.93
N TYR A 172 19.38 16.77 8.50
CA TYR A 172 20.11 17.73 9.30
C TYR A 172 19.36 19.05 9.36
#